data_8b4831e0d1459551c92b03ecb19fa1d9
#
_entry.id   8b4831e0d1459551c92b03ecb19fa1d9
#
_cell.length_a   1.000
_cell.length_b   1.000
_cell.length_c   1.000
_cell.angle_alpha   90.00
_cell.angle_beta   90.00
_cell.angle_gamma   90.00
#
_symmetry.space_group_name_H-M   'P 1'
#
loop_
_entity.id
_entity.type
_entity.pdbx_description
1 polymer ?
#
loop_
_entity_poly.entity_id
_entity_poly.type
_entity_poly.pdbx_seq_one_letter_code
_entity_poly.pdbx_strand_id
1 'polypeptide(L)'
;MKIINSMKKHYKLRRFLKYAKIGGGFSLCAQSNCFADKKGLITIGNNCEIFGTLYSMENGKITIGDYTEIRENSFIGSVDEIKIGSYVIISNNIKIYDNNNHPTDPKIRKEMCKNGFYGDAWRWNHSEHARVIIEDNVWIGERSTILKGVTIGEGSIVGCNSVVTKDVPPYSIVAGNPAKVVKLIEH
;
A
#
# COMPACT_ATOMS: atom_id res chain seq x y z
N MET A 1 0.25 -19.98 25.95
CA MET A 1 0.69 -19.02 24.93
C MET A 1 0.32 -19.42 23.48
N LYS A 2 0.42 -20.69 23.07
CA LYS A 2 0.07 -21.16 21.70
C LYS A 2 -1.43 -21.00 21.32
N ILE A 3 -2.36 -21.19 22.26
CA ILE A 3 -3.81 -21.13 21.99
C ILE A 3 -4.27 -19.67 21.73
N ILE A 4 -3.75 -18.71 22.48
CA ILE A 4 -4.09 -17.29 22.31
C ILE A 4 -3.60 -16.74 20.96
N ASN A 5 -2.44 -17.21 20.47
CA ASN A 5 -1.94 -16.87 19.14
C ASN A 5 -2.82 -17.46 18.02
N SER A 6 -3.33 -18.67 18.20
CA SER A 6 -4.23 -19.31 17.23
C SER A 6 -5.57 -18.58 17.12
N MET A 7 -6.17 -18.19 18.26
CA MET A 7 -7.43 -17.43 18.28
C MET A 7 -7.29 -16.03 17.65
N LYS A 8 -6.20 -15.31 17.96
CA LYS A 8 -5.92 -14.01 17.37
C LYS A 8 -5.71 -14.12 15.85
N LYS A 9 -4.99 -15.14 15.39
CA LYS A 9 -4.77 -15.42 13.96
C LYS A 9 -6.09 -15.70 13.25
N HIS A 10 -6.97 -16.50 13.87
CA HIS A 10 -8.29 -16.81 13.31
C HIS A 10 -9.22 -15.60 13.22
N TYR A 11 -9.23 -14.74 14.26
CA TYR A 11 -9.97 -13.47 14.23
C TYR A 11 -9.47 -12.53 13.12
N LYS A 12 -8.16 -12.40 12.95
CA LYS A 12 -7.56 -11.59 11.88
C LYS A 12 -7.94 -12.11 10.50
N LEU A 13 -7.83 -13.41 10.29
CA LEU A 13 -8.22 -14.03 9.02
C LEU A 13 -9.69 -13.76 8.69
N ARG A 14 -10.61 -13.91 9.66
CA ARG A 14 -12.02 -13.56 9.46
C ARG A 14 -12.20 -12.10 9.07
N ARG A 15 -11.45 -11.18 9.68
CA ARG A 15 -11.49 -9.76 9.32
C ARG A 15 -11.01 -9.50 7.90
N PHE A 16 -9.91 -10.15 7.48
CA PHE A 16 -9.44 -10.08 6.11
C PHE A 16 -10.49 -10.62 5.12
N LEU A 17 -11.04 -11.80 5.38
CA LEU A 17 -12.09 -12.40 4.54
C LEU A 17 -13.38 -11.58 4.47
N LYS A 18 -13.64 -10.71 5.46
CA LYS A 18 -14.76 -9.77 5.42
C LYS A 18 -14.56 -8.71 4.35
N TYR A 19 -13.34 -8.21 4.17
CA TYR A 19 -13.04 -7.04 3.33
C TYR A 19 -12.33 -7.38 2.03
N ALA A 20 -11.62 -8.51 1.95
CA ALA A 20 -10.81 -8.89 0.81
C ALA A 20 -11.27 -10.22 0.18
N LYS A 21 -10.94 -10.38 -1.13
CA LYS A 21 -10.85 -11.68 -1.79
C LYS A 21 -9.42 -12.16 -1.69
N ILE A 22 -9.18 -13.38 -1.26
CA ILE A 22 -7.84 -13.90 -0.93
C ILE A 22 -7.65 -15.24 -1.62
N GLY A 23 -6.50 -15.42 -2.26
CA GLY A 23 -6.04 -16.69 -2.83
C GLY A 23 -5.58 -17.71 -1.77
N GLY A 24 -5.09 -18.85 -2.22
CA GLY A 24 -4.53 -19.90 -1.37
C GLY A 24 -3.15 -19.55 -0.81
N GLY A 25 -2.67 -20.29 0.22
CA GLY A 25 -1.33 -20.12 0.76
C GLY A 25 -1.06 -18.80 1.49
N PHE A 26 -2.07 -18.15 2.02
CA PHE A 26 -2.01 -16.82 2.61
C PHE A 26 -1.55 -16.83 4.07
N SER A 27 -0.67 -15.89 4.45
CA SER A 27 -0.14 -15.73 5.81
C SER A 27 -0.38 -14.33 6.39
N LEU A 28 -0.67 -14.27 7.70
CA LEU A 28 -0.89 -13.07 8.48
C LEU A 28 -0.08 -13.09 9.78
N CYS A 29 0.30 -11.91 10.28
CA CYS A 29 0.84 -11.73 11.64
C CYS A 29 -0.18 -11.03 12.58
N ALA A 30 0.22 -10.80 13.82
CA ALA A 30 -0.63 -10.16 14.82
C ALA A 30 -0.96 -8.69 14.49
N GLN A 31 -0.08 -7.97 13.78
CA GLN A 31 -0.24 -6.58 13.38
C GLN A 31 -1.02 -6.40 12.07
N SER A 32 -1.23 -7.47 11.30
CA SER A 32 -1.95 -7.40 10.02
C SER A 32 -3.35 -6.81 10.18
N ASN A 33 -3.71 -5.87 9.31
CA ASN A 33 -5.03 -5.27 9.27
C ASN A 33 -5.55 -5.16 7.84
N CYS A 34 -6.87 -5.24 7.71
CA CYS A 34 -7.55 -5.03 6.45
C CYS A 34 -8.86 -4.29 6.70
N PHE A 35 -9.12 -3.27 5.90
CA PHE A 35 -10.38 -2.55 5.89
C PHE A 35 -10.74 -2.13 4.46
N ALA A 36 -12.02 -2.26 4.10
CA ALA A 36 -12.57 -1.70 2.89
C ALA A 36 -14.03 -1.31 3.12
N ASP A 37 -14.49 -0.26 2.47
CA ASP A 37 -15.90 0.16 2.54
C ASP A 37 -16.83 -0.93 1.99
N LYS A 38 -16.39 -1.65 0.98
CA LYS A 38 -17.12 -2.77 0.37
C LYS A 38 -16.21 -3.98 0.18
N LYS A 39 -16.79 -5.18 0.30
CA LYS A 39 -16.06 -6.42 0.02
C LYS A 39 -15.69 -6.53 -1.46
N GLY A 40 -14.46 -6.94 -1.74
CA GLY A 40 -13.95 -7.16 -3.09
C GLY A 40 -13.21 -5.98 -3.70
N LEU A 41 -13.10 -4.87 -2.98
CA LEU A 41 -12.20 -3.77 -3.36
C LEU A 41 -10.73 -4.11 -3.11
N ILE A 42 -10.47 -5.08 -2.23
CA ILE A 42 -9.13 -5.61 -1.98
C ILE A 42 -9.08 -7.04 -2.51
N THR A 43 -8.13 -7.31 -3.40
CA THR A 43 -7.88 -8.65 -3.96
C THR A 43 -6.42 -9.02 -3.72
N ILE A 44 -6.18 -10.21 -3.19
CA ILE A 44 -4.85 -10.72 -2.86
C ILE A 44 -4.70 -12.08 -3.55
N GLY A 45 -3.61 -12.23 -4.27
CA GLY A 45 -3.25 -13.46 -4.97
C GLY A 45 -2.88 -14.63 -4.06
N ASN A 46 -2.25 -15.64 -4.64
CA ASN A 46 -1.84 -16.85 -3.95
C ASN A 46 -0.46 -16.70 -3.30
N ASN A 47 -0.22 -17.46 -2.22
CA ASN A 47 1.07 -17.55 -1.53
C ASN A 47 1.63 -16.20 -1.08
N CYS A 48 0.76 -15.31 -0.59
CA CYS A 48 1.13 -13.98 -0.12
C CYS A 48 1.30 -13.92 1.40
N GLU A 49 2.24 -13.09 1.86
CA GLU A 49 2.40 -12.75 3.27
C GLU A 49 2.04 -11.27 3.50
N ILE A 50 0.95 -11.01 4.22
CA ILE A 50 0.48 -9.63 4.47
C ILE A 50 0.56 -9.33 5.96
N PHE A 51 1.65 -8.72 6.39
CA PHE A 51 1.89 -8.34 7.78
C PHE A 51 1.60 -6.85 8.06
N GLY A 52 1.37 -6.07 7.01
CA GLY A 52 0.99 -4.67 7.06
C GLY A 52 -0.53 -4.42 7.16
N THR A 53 -0.92 -3.19 6.89
CA THR A 53 -2.30 -2.71 6.84
C THR A 53 -2.70 -2.38 5.40
N LEU A 54 -3.82 -2.95 4.94
CA LEU A 54 -4.48 -2.60 3.69
C LEU A 54 -5.74 -1.80 4.01
N TYR A 55 -5.86 -0.62 3.43
CA TYR A 55 -6.94 0.31 3.73
C TYR A 55 -7.54 0.88 2.44
N SER A 56 -8.74 0.44 2.10
CA SER A 56 -9.48 0.89 0.92
C SER A 56 -10.66 1.73 1.36
N MET A 57 -10.71 2.97 0.90
CA MET A 57 -11.77 3.94 1.18
C MET A 57 -12.38 4.44 -0.13
N GLU A 58 -13.62 4.91 -0.08
CA GLU A 58 -14.30 5.62 -1.18
C GLU A 58 -14.34 4.83 -2.51
N ASN A 59 -14.40 3.50 -2.44
CA ASN A 59 -14.29 2.56 -3.55
C ASN A 59 -12.86 2.39 -4.14
N GLY A 60 -11.83 2.87 -3.47
CA GLY A 60 -10.43 2.62 -3.85
C GLY A 60 -10.14 1.13 -3.97
N LYS A 61 -9.36 0.74 -4.98
CA LYS A 61 -9.03 -0.65 -5.23
C LYS A 61 -7.59 -0.95 -4.83
N ILE A 62 -7.37 -2.10 -4.19
CA ILE A 62 -6.03 -2.64 -3.94
C ILE A 62 -5.97 -4.04 -4.52
N THR A 63 -5.09 -4.24 -5.49
CA THR A 63 -4.84 -5.55 -6.09
C THR A 63 -3.41 -5.96 -5.84
N ILE A 64 -3.19 -7.16 -5.34
CA ILE A 64 -1.87 -7.73 -5.04
C ILE A 64 -1.77 -9.05 -5.79
N GLY A 65 -0.70 -9.23 -6.56
CA GLY A 65 -0.39 -10.44 -7.30
C GLY A 65 0.07 -11.59 -6.40
N ASP A 66 0.49 -12.67 -7.03
CA ASP A 66 0.92 -13.90 -6.34
C ASP A 66 2.33 -13.75 -5.73
N TYR A 67 2.66 -14.54 -4.71
CA TYR A 67 3.98 -14.61 -4.09
C TYR A 67 4.54 -13.26 -3.61
N THR A 68 3.64 -12.34 -3.21
CA THR A 68 4.00 -10.98 -2.76
C THR A 68 4.00 -10.89 -1.25
N GLU A 69 5.04 -10.25 -0.72
CA GLU A 69 5.25 -10.05 0.72
C GLU A 69 5.12 -8.57 1.09
N ILE A 70 4.32 -8.29 2.14
CA ILE A 70 4.19 -6.95 2.75
C ILE A 70 4.50 -7.08 4.24
N ARG A 71 5.63 -6.52 4.65
CA ARG A 71 6.14 -6.63 6.02
C ARG A 71 5.44 -5.68 6.99
N GLU A 72 5.82 -5.82 8.28
CA GLU A 72 5.20 -5.17 9.41
C GLU A 72 5.25 -3.64 9.35
N ASN A 73 4.25 -3.00 9.93
CA ASN A 73 4.07 -1.54 10.01
C ASN A 73 3.96 -0.85 8.63
N SER A 74 3.89 -1.61 7.55
CA SER A 74 3.64 -1.04 6.23
C SER A 74 2.16 -0.72 6.07
N PHE A 75 1.85 0.41 5.42
CA PHE A 75 0.50 0.88 5.21
C PHE A 75 0.26 1.18 3.72
N ILE A 76 -0.77 0.55 3.18
CA ILE A 76 -1.20 0.73 1.79
C ILE A 76 -2.63 1.26 1.83
N GLY A 77 -2.80 2.52 1.41
CA GLY A 77 -4.07 3.24 1.49
C GLY A 77 -4.55 3.75 0.14
N SER A 78 -5.74 3.34 -0.28
CA SER A 78 -6.30 3.66 -1.59
C SER A 78 -7.67 4.32 -1.52
N VAL A 79 -7.90 5.30 -2.39
CA VAL A 79 -9.20 5.86 -2.74
C VAL A 79 -9.49 5.76 -4.24
N ASP A 80 -8.48 5.46 -5.06
CA ASP A 80 -8.55 5.25 -6.50
C ASP A 80 -8.10 3.83 -6.84
N GLU A 81 -6.83 3.62 -7.12
CA GLU A 81 -6.30 2.29 -7.43
C GLU A 81 -4.82 2.15 -7.02
N ILE A 82 -4.51 1.10 -6.28
CA ILE A 82 -3.14 0.62 -6.06
C ILE A 82 -3.04 -0.80 -6.59
N LYS A 83 -2.20 -0.99 -7.61
CA LYS A 83 -1.90 -2.30 -8.17
C LYS A 83 -0.47 -2.70 -7.81
N ILE A 84 -0.32 -3.85 -7.19
CA ILE A 84 0.96 -4.48 -6.84
C ILE A 84 1.03 -5.80 -7.57
N GLY A 85 2.09 -6.02 -8.31
CA GLY A 85 2.34 -7.22 -9.10
C GLY A 85 2.64 -8.45 -8.25
N SER A 86 3.15 -9.47 -8.92
CA SER A 86 3.60 -10.73 -8.32
C SER A 86 5.09 -10.67 -7.97
N TYR A 87 5.52 -11.51 -7.01
CA TYR A 87 6.92 -11.59 -6.56
C TYR A 87 7.48 -10.27 -6.01
N VAL A 88 6.62 -9.40 -5.50
CA VAL A 88 7.00 -8.10 -4.95
C VAL A 88 7.37 -8.25 -3.47
N ILE A 89 8.49 -7.64 -3.07
CA ILE A 89 8.94 -7.58 -1.68
C ILE A 89 8.76 -6.16 -1.16
N ILE A 90 7.84 -5.96 -0.23
CA ILE A 90 7.61 -4.69 0.47
C ILE A 90 8.13 -4.83 1.91
N SER A 91 9.26 -4.18 2.19
CA SER A 91 9.90 -4.23 3.51
C SER A 91 9.09 -3.54 4.60
N ASN A 92 9.66 -3.44 5.82
CA ASN A 92 8.97 -2.84 6.97
C ASN A 92 8.78 -1.32 6.84
N ASN A 93 7.74 -0.79 7.49
CA ASN A 93 7.50 0.65 7.64
C ASN A 93 7.29 1.40 6.31
N ILE A 94 6.80 0.73 5.27
CA ILE A 94 6.52 1.34 3.97
C ILE A 94 5.18 2.09 4.01
N LYS A 95 5.11 3.19 3.25
CA LYS A 95 3.86 3.92 3.00
C LYS A 95 3.59 4.02 1.51
N ILE A 96 2.42 3.58 1.08
CA ILE A 96 1.95 3.69 -0.30
C ILE A 96 0.58 4.33 -0.27
N TYR A 97 0.45 5.49 -0.92
CA TYR A 97 -0.81 6.20 -1.06
C TYR A 97 -1.04 6.61 -2.50
N ASP A 98 -2.24 6.40 -2.99
CA ASP A 98 -2.71 6.93 -4.26
C ASP A 98 -3.34 8.32 -4.16
N ASN A 99 -3.22 8.98 -3.01
CA ASN A 99 -3.84 10.26 -2.70
C ASN A 99 -2.98 11.12 -1.76
N ASN A 100 -3.33 12.40 -1.62
CA ASN A 100 -2.64 13.35 -0.75
C ASN A 100 -3.16 13.38 0.69
N ASN A 101 -4.12 12.55 1.06
CA ASN A 101 -4.88 12.55 2.32
C ASN A 101 -5.72 13.83 2.54
N HIS A 102 -5.23 14.98 2.13
CA HIS A 102 -5.91 16.29 2.30
C HIS A 102 -5.74 17.16 1.05
N PRO A 103 -6.69 18.07 0.76
CA PRO A 103 -6.60 19.02 -0.34
C PRO A 103 -5.34 19.90 -0.24
N THR A 104 -4.71 20.21 -1.36
CA THR A 104 -3.54 21.10 -1.41
C THR A 104 -3.91 22.57 -1.28
N ASP A 105 -5.17 22.97 -1.57
CA ASP A 105 -5.64 24.33 -1.37
C ASP A 105 -5.75 24.68 0.13
N PRO A 106 -5.02 25.71 0.61
CA PRO A 106 -5.03 26.11 2.02
C PRO A 106 -6.38 26.66 2.48
N LYS A 107 -7.19 27.23 1.58
CA LYS A 107 -8.53 27.74 1.93
C LYS A 107 -9.48 26.57 2.24
N ILE A 108 -9.44 25.52 1.42
CA ILE A 108 -10.23 24.32 1.63
C ILE A 108 -9.82 23.64 2.95
N ARG A 109 -8.50 23.48 3.21
CA ARG A 109 -8.02 22.93 4.48
C ARG A 109 -8.46 23.72 5.70
N LYS A 110 -8.48 25.07 5.60
CA LYS A 110 -8.97 25.94 6.68
C LYS A 110 -10.45 25.66 6.99
N GLU A 111 -11.29 25.55 5.96
CA GLU A 111 -12.70 25.24 6.14
C GLU A 111 -12.92 23.82 6.68
N MET A 112 -12.14 22.83 6.25
CA MET A 112 -12.15 21.49 6.84
C MET A 112 -11.97 21.54 8.36
N CYS A 113 -10.98 22.29 8.84
CA CYS A 113 -10.68 22.39 10.28
C CYS A 113 -11.82 23.08 11.05
N LYS A 114 -12.46 24.11 10.46
CA LYS A 114 -13.57 24.82 11.09
C LYS A 114 -14.83 23.97 11.21
N ASN A 115 -15.07 23.08 10.26
CA ASN A 115 -16.26 22.22 10.21
C ASN A 115 -16.15 20.97 11.10
N GLY A 116 -15.14 20.91 11.96
CA GLY A 116 -14.93 19.80 12.89
C GLY A 116 -14.06 18.69 12.31
N PHE A 117 -13.44 17.92 13.20
CA PHE A 117 -12.59 16.80 12.84
C PHE A 117 -13.41 15.53 12.56
N TYR A 118 -12.90 14.68 11.67
CA TYR A 118 -13.50 13.38 11.31
C TYR A 118 -14.84 13.44 10.55
N GLY A 119 -15.25 14.63 10.06
CA GLY A 119 -16.41 14.80 9.20
C GLY A 119 -16.15 14.41 7.74
N ASP A 120 -17.15 14.55 6.89
CA ASP A 120 -17.06 14.21 5.46
C ASP A 120 -15.91 14.91 4.74
N ALA A 121 -15.66 16.19 5.08
CA ALA A 121 -14.54 16.96 4.51
C ALA A 121 -13.13 16.35 4.79
N TRP A 122 -13.01 15.40 5.72
CA TRP A 122 -11.77 14.72 6.06
C TRP A 122 -11.53 13.42 5.28
N ARG A 123 -12.46 13.06 4.41
CA ARG A 123 -12.31 11.88 3.57
C ARG A 123 -11.25 12.09 2.51
N TRP A 124 -10.51 11.07 2.19
CA TRP A 124 -9.37 11.14 1.29
C TRP A 124 -9.73 11.43 -0.17
N ASN A 125 -10.97 11.11 -0.59
CA ASN A 125 -11.46 11.39 -1.94
C ASN A 125 -11.59 12.90 -2.25
N HIS A 126 -11.55 13.76 -1.23
CA HIS A 126 -11.52 15.22 -1.42
C HIS A 126 -10.11 15.76 -1.72
N SER A 127 -9.09 14.91 -1.70
CA SER A 127 -7.73 15.25 -2.07
C SER A 127 -7.40 14.79 -3.49
N GLU A 128 -6.37 15.39 -4.08
CA GLU A 128 -5.87 14.91 -5.37
C GLU A 128 -5.39 13.46 -5.23
N HIS A 129 -5.80 12.64 -6.17
CA HIS A 129 -5.46 11.21 -6.22
C HIS A 129 -5.05 10.81 -7.64
N ALA A 130 -4.23 9.80 -7.74
CA ALA A 130 -3.82 9.17 -8.98
C ALA A 130 -3.29 7.76 -8.67
N ARG A 131 -3.64 6.80 -9.49
CA ARG A 131 -3.29 5.38 -9.31
C ARG A 131 -1.79 5.18 -9.10
N VAL A 132 -1.45 4.19 -8.28
CA VAL A 132 -0.08 3.71 -8.09
C VAL A 132 0.03 2.30 -8.67
N ILE A 133 1.08 2.07 -9.45
CA ILE A 133 1.38 0.76 -10.05
C ILE A 133 2.76 0.32 -9.59
N ILE A 134 2.86 -0.86 -9.03
CA ILE A 134 4.11 -1.55 -8.72
C ILE A 134 4.09 -2.83 -9.55
N GLU A 135 4.99 -2.92 -10.52
CA GLU A 135 5.04 -4.06 -11.42
C GLU A 135 5.66 -5.29 -10.75
N ASP A 136 5.81 -6.37 -11.49
CA ASP A 136 6.29 -7.65 -10.96
C ASP A 136 7.77 -7.56 -10.50
N ASN A 137 8.15 -8.40 -9.54
CA ASN A 137 9.52 -8.56 -9.07
C ASN A 137 10.18 -7.27 -8.54
N VAL A 138 9.40 -6.31 -8.03
CA VAL A 138 9.92 -5.08 -7.42
C VAL A 138 10.29 -5.32 -5.96
N TRP A 139 11.41 -4.72 -5.52
CA TRP A 139 11.78 -4.67 -4.12
C TRP A 139 11.74 -3.23 -3.57
N ILE A 140 10.92 -3.00 -2.52
CA ILE A 140 10.84 -1.70 -1.83
C ILE A 140 11.52 -1.82 -0.48
N GLY A 141 12.63 -1.10 -0.33
CA GLY A 141 13.45 -1.05 0.88
C GLY A 141 12.77 -0.30 2.03
N GLU A 142 13.14 -0.67 3.24
CA GLU A 142 12.53 -0.23 4.50
C GLU A 142 12.38 1.31 4.61
N ARG A 143 11.27 1.76 5.21
CA ARG A 143 10.92 3.17 5.47
C ARG A 143 10.78 4.03 4.21
N SER A 144 10.56 3.43 3.06
CA SER A 144 10.30 4.18 1.84
C SER A 144 8.84 4.61 1.74
N THR A 145 8.60 5.68 0.99
CA THR A 145 7.26 6.19 0.70
C THR A 145 7.06 6.29 -0.81
N ILE A 146 5.96 5.72 -1.30
CA ILE A 146 5.54 5.81 -2.69
C ILE A 146 4.35 6.75 -2.77
N LEU A 147 4.48 7.81 -3.55
CA LEU A 147 3.43 8.82 -3.70
C LEU A 147 2.48 8.48 -4.84
N LYS A 148 1.33 9.13 -4.82
CA LYS A 148 0.30 9.00 -5.86
C LYS A 148 0.83 9.22 -7.26
N GLY A 149 0.26 8.53 -8.24
CA GLY A 149 0.59 8.68 -9.66
C GLY A 149 1.87 7.99 -10.10
N VAL A 150 2.57 7.26 -9.20
CA VAL A 150 3.86 6.62 -9.51
C VAL A 150 3.65 5.23 -10.07
N THR A 151 4.38 4.92 -11.14
CA THR A 151 4.62 3.55 -11.62
C THR A 151 6.05 3.14 -11.29
N ILE A 152 6.22 1.99 -10.61
CA ILE A 152 7.53 1.36 -10.40
C ILE A 152 7.63 0.19 -11.36
N GLY A 153 8.54 0.28 -12.32
CA GLY A 153 8.74 -0.72 -13.37
C GLY A 153 9.29 -2.03 -12.84
N GLU A 154 9.02 -3.09 -13.59
CA GLU A 154 9.40 -4.47 -13.29
C GLU A 154 10.87 -4.61 -12.89
N GLY A 155 11.15 -5.49 -11.92
CA GLY A 155 12.49 -5.82 -11.47
C GLY A 155 13.26 -4.67 -10.79
N SER A 156 12.61 -3.53 -10.51
CA SER A 156 13.27 -2.36 -9.92
C SER A 156 13.41 -2.48 -8.41
N ILE A 157 14.37 -1.72 -7.86
CA ILE A 157 14.66 -1.65 -6.43
C ILE A 157 14.53 -0.21 -5.96
N VAL A 158 13.75 0.00 -4.91
CA VAL A 158 13.68 1.27 -4.16
C VAL A 158 14.57 1.13 -2.92
N GLY A 159 15.64 1.90 -2.83
CA GLY A 159 16.53 1.92 -1.68
C GLY A 159 15.81 2.36 -0.40
N CYS A 160 16.30 1.92 0.76
CA CYS A 160 15.72 2.29 2.06
C CYS A 160 15.64 3.82 2.27
N ASN A 161 14.64 4.28 3.04
CA ASN A 161 14.40 5.69 3.37
C ASN A 161 14.18 6.60 2.14
N SER A 162 13.71 6.07 1.03
CA SER A 162 13.47 6.82 -0.21
C SER A 162 12.05 7.36 -0.28
N VAL A 163 11.88 8.50 -0.97
CA VAL A 163 10.55 9.04 -1.32
C VAL A 163 10.42 9.06 -2.84
N VAL A 164 9.63 8.14 -3.37
CA VAL A 164 9.41 8.02 -4.81
C VAL A 164 8.29 8.95 -5.22
N THR A 165 8.63 9.96 -6.03
CA THR A 165 7.73 11.04 -6.48
C THR A 165 7.47 11.03 -7.98
N LYS A 166 8.16 10.17 -8.73
CA LYS A 166 8.07 10.02 -10.19
C LYS A 166 8.22 8.56 -10.56
N ASP A 167 7.82 8.21 -11.76
CA ASP A 167 7.96 6.86 -12.29
C ASP A 167 9.40 6.36 -12.25
N VAL A 168 9.55 5.09 -11.96
CA VAL A 168 10.81 4.37 -11.91
C VAL A 168 10.88 3.45 -13.14
N PRO A 169 11.88 3.60 -14.01
CA PRO A 169 12.04 2.70 -15.16
C PRO A 169 12.23 1.25 -14.71
N PRO A 170 11.81 0.26 -15.50
CA PRO A 170 12.10 -1.13 -15.20
C PRO A 170 13.59 -1.39 -14.99
N TYR A 171 13.92 -2.39 -14.17
CA TYR A 171 15.29 -2.83 -13.90
C TYR A 171 16.20 -1.71 -13.42
N SER A 172 15.67 -0.81 -12.59
CA SER A 172 16.40 0.34 -12.06
C SER A 172 16.50 0.29 -10.54
N ILE A 173 17.62 0.78 -10.01
CA ILE A 173 17.75 1.08 -8.57
C ILE A 173 17.58 2.58 -8.39
N VAL A 174 16.60 2.96 -7.56
CA VAL A 174 16.36 4.35 -7.16
C VAL A 174 16.60 4.54 -5.67
N ALA A 175 17.11 5.70 -5.27
CA ALA A 175 17.32 6.03 -3.85
C ALA A 175 17.25 7.54 -3.60
N GLY A 176 16.95 7.90 -2.35
CA GLY A 176 16.96 9.28 -1.85
C GLY A 176 15.57 9.91 -1.71
N ASN A 177 15.56 11.19 -1.32
CA ASN A 177 14.36 12.02 -1.16
C ASN A 177 14.55 13.39 -1.84
N PRO A 178 13.93 13.66 -3.01
CA PRO A 178 13.20 12.70 -3.83
C PRO A 178 14.11 11.60 -4.42
N ALA A 179 13.57 10.42 -4.65
CA ALA A 179 14.31 9.29 -5.21
C ALA A 179 14.74 9.58 -6.65
N LYS A 180 15.98 9.19 -6.97
CA LYS A 180 16.58 9.30 -8.32
C LYS A 180 17.18 7.95 -8.71
N VAL A 181 17.25 7.69 -10.01
CA VAL A 181 17.95 6.51 -10.53
C VAL A 181 19.43 6.61 -10.18
N VAL A 182 19.95 5.60 -9.49
CA VAL A 182 21.36 5.50 -9.10
C VAL A 182 22.09 4.42 -9.90
N LYS A 183 21.36 3.44 -10.43
CA LYS A 183 21.95 2.34 -11.23
C LYS A 183 20.87 1.67 -12.09
N LEU A 184 21.23 1.15 -13.24
CA LEU A 184 20.46 0.17 -14.01
C LEU A 184 20.93 -1.24 -13.66
N ILE A 185 19.99 -2.18 -13.61
CA ILE A 185 20.26 -3.60 -13.32
C ILE A 185 20.42 -4.31 -14.66
N GLU A 186 21.54 -4.97 -14.86
CA GLU A 186 21.73 -5.89 -15.98
C GLU A 186 20.89 -7.16 -15.72
N HIS A 187 20.16 -7.63 -16.72
CA HIS A 187 19.24 -8.77 -16.64
C HIS A 187 19.32 -9.64 -17.88
#